data_0ac523b31434e7ac218df4423b32d7a2
#
_entry.id   0ac523b31434e7ac218df4423b32d7a2
#
_cell.length_a   1.000
_cell.length_b   1.000
_cell.length_c   1.000
_cell.angle_alpha   90.00
_cell.angle_beta   90.00
_cell.angle_gamma   90.00
#
_symmetry.space_group_name_H-M   'P 1'
#
loop_
_entity.id
_entity.type
_entity.pdbx_description
1 polymer ?
#
loop_
_entity_poly.entity_id
_entity_poly.type
_entity_poly.pdbx_seq_one_letter_code
_entity_poly.pdbx_strand_id
1 'polypeptide(L)'
;MRSLRNRLAVVFGLIVLGAIGTMYLTVTPRLEERLRDQKLDSLLEDAKRSVEGDSGIAAQLHMRGDEDDDRETPLERSVAAASSRSSAEVIVLEARRGPTSVLPVADSQPNGGLQGANVTDLALEVVGTRRPLSRVEPTPLGREALVAQPLVQEERVVGVAVFADTLDEVEGNVALIRRQVLLSGGIALVVALLAGYLVARALSQRVGRLEQAARKVAAGDFSNPIRADADDELGQLAAAFDDMQNQLARLDRARKQFIASASHELRTPIFSLGGFLELLADEDLDEETRRQFLDQLRGQVDRMRKLATELLDLSRLESGALELRPEPTDVGQLAREVAAEFTPAAQRHDSAVRLELAGEPIELECDPERVAQVLRILLDNALVHTPAGTWVRVSATRRNGHVRLEVSDRGLGIRRQNMPHIFEPFFTSNEEAQGAGLGLAIARELAERMQGQLTVRSAPGSTTFSLVLPG
;
A
#
# COMPACT_ATOMS: atom_id res chain seq x y z
N MET A 1 0.25 -21.32 -9.43
CA MET A 1 0.15 -19.84 -9.33
C MET A 1 1.52 -19.24 -9.65
N ARG A 2 1.62 -18.41 -10.67
CA ARG A 2 2.88 -17.73 -11.00
C ARG A 2 3.14 -16.70 -9.91
N SER A 3 4.21 -16.88 -9.12
CA SER A 3 4.52 -16.02 -7.98
C SER A 3 4.66 -14.56 -8.43
N LEU A 4 4.21 -13.62 -7.62
CA LEU A 4 4.34 -12.17 -7.82
C LEU A 4 5.78 -11.81 -8.21
N ARG A 5 6.74 -12.52 -7.64
CA ARG A 5 8.18 -12.45 -7.92
C ARG A 5 8.53 -12.58 -9.40
N ASN A 6 7.97 -13.61 -10.07
CA ASN A 6 8.27 -13.86 -11.48
C ASN A 6 7.60 -12.82 -12.39
N ARG A 7 6.41 -12.33 -12.03
CA ARG A 7 5.72 -11.28 -12.80
C ARG A 7 6.46 -9.96 -12.76
N LEU A 8 6.91 -9.52 -11.58
CA LEU A 8 7.70 -8.29 -11.44
C LEU A 8 9.03 -8.36 -12.19
N ALA A 9 9.78 -9.45 -12.04
CA ALA A 9 11.05 -9.61 -12.77
C ALA A 9 10.85 -9.57 -14.29
N VAL A 10 9.79 -10.20 -14.81
CA VAL A 10 9.46 -10.16 -16.27
C VAL A 10 9.08 -8.74 -16.71
N VAL A 11 8.29 -8.00 -15.93
CA VAL A 11 7.92 -6.62 -16.26
C VAL A 11 9.16 -5.72 -16.32
N PHE A 12 10.05 -5.78 -15.34
CA PHE A 12 11.31 -5.03 -15.36
C PHE A 12 12.16 -5.40 -16.56
N GLY A 13 12.29 -6.71 -16.85
CA GLY A 13 13.02 -7.17 -18.02
C GLY A 13 12.44 -6.65 -19.33
N LEU A 14 11.12 -6.65 -19.49
CA LEU A 14 10.43 -6.14 -20.68
C LEU A 14 10.62 -4.62 -20.86
N ILE A 15 10.58 -3.85 -19.80
CA ILE A 15 10.81 -2.39 -19.85
C ILE A 15 12.24 -2.10 -20.34
N VAL A 16 13.24 -2.78 -19.76
CA VAL A 16 14.64 -2.59 -20.15
C VAL A 16 14.88 -3.07 -21.60
N LEU A 17 14.32 -4.22 -21.98
CA LEU A 17 14.40 -4.73 -23.34
C LEU A 17 13.76 -3.77 -24.36
N GLY A 18 12.61 -3.19 -24.02
CA GLY A 18 11.93 -2.19 -24.83
C GLY A 18 12.78 -0.92 -25.00
N ALA A 19 13.40 -0.43 -23.91
CA ALA A 19 14.29 0.72 -23.97
C ALA A 19 15.52 0.48 -24.85
N ILE A 20 16.17 -0.68 -24.70
CA ILE A 20 17.32 -1.10 -25.53
C ILE A 20 16.89 -1.22 -26.99
N GLY A 21 15.74 -1.88 -27.26
CA GLY A 21 15.21 -2.03 -28.62
C GLY A 21 14.91 -0.69 -29.27
N THR A 22 14.29 0.22 -28.56
CA THR A 22 14.02 1.58 -29.05
C THR A 22 15.30 2.32 -29.36
N MET A 23 16.29 2.29 -28.46
CA MET A 23 17.59 2.92 -28.67
C MET A 23 18.30 2.32 -29.90
N TYR A 24 18.29 1.00 -30.03
CA TYR A 24 18.91 0.31 -31.17
C TYR A 24 18.26 0.69 -32.50
N LEU A 25 16.92 0.70 -32.56
CA LEU A 25 16.17 0.99 -33.78
C LEU A 25 16.18 2.47 -34.20
N THR A 26 16.36 3.38 -33.25
CA THR A 26 16.29 4.82 -33.55
C THR A 26 17.66 5.48 -33.67
N VAL A 27 18.62 5.08 -32.86
CA VAL A 27 19.92 5.77 -32.80
C VAL A 27 20.88 5.21 -33.89
N THR A 28 20.92 3.89 -34.04
CA THR A 28 21.90 3.26 -34.95
C THR A 28 21.71 3.70 -36.43
N PRO A 29 20.50 3.65 -37.03
CA PRO A 29 20.31 4.08 -38.42
C PRO A 29 20.59 5.55 -38.62
N ARG A 30 20.14 6.42 -37.71
CA ARG A 30 20.38 7.86 -37.78
C ARG A 30 21.84 8.21 -37.66
N LEU A 31 22.60 7.47 -36.89
CA LEU A 31 24.04 7.66 -36.74
C LEU A 31 24.76 7.29 -38.06
N GLU A 32 24.40 6.15 -38.66
CA GLU A 32 24.94 5.70 -39.91
C GLU A 32 24.69 6.74 -41.04
N GLU A 33 23.45 7.22 -41.17
CA GLU A 33 23.11 8.28 -42.14
C GLU A 33 23.94 9.54 -41.91
N ARG A 34 24.02 10.03 -40.69
CA ARG A 34 24.79 11.24 -40.35
C ARG A 34 26.26 11.10 -40.66
N LEU A 35 26.89 10.00 -40.28
CA LEU A 35 28.31 9.77 -40.56
C LEU A 35 28.58 9.67 -42.05
N ARG A 36 27.68 9.03 -42.81
CA ARG A 36 27.73 8.95 -44.26
C ARG A 36 27.62 10.33 -44.93
N ASP A 37 26.62 11.11 -44.50
CA ASP A 37 26.40 12.46 -45.05
C ASP A 37 27.60 13.39 -44.73
N GLN A 38 28.11 13.32 -43.50
CA GLN A 38 29.32 14.06 -43.09
C GLN A 38 30.55 13.68 -43.94
N LYS A 39 30.72 12.39 -44.26
CA LYS A 39 31.82 11.94 -45.15
C LYS A 39 31.66 12.47 -46.57
N LEU A 40 30.43 12.43 -47.12
CA LEU A 40 30.12 13.00 -48.45
C LEU A 40 30.36 14.52 -48.49
N ASP A 41 29.91 15.26 -47.48
CA ASP A 41 30.10 16.72 -47.39
C ASP A 41 31.59 17.07 -47.30
N SER A 42 32.37 16.34 -46.47
CA SER A 42 33.82 16.57 -46.37
C SER A 42 34.53 16.29 -47.69
N LEU A 43 34.15 15.21 -48.39
CA LEU A 43 34.73 14.82 -49.66
C LEU A 43 34.36 15.86 -50.77
N LEU A 44 33.15 16.41 -50.76
CA LEU A 44 32.70 17.45 -51.66
C LEU A 44 33.51 18.74 -51.45
N GLU A 45 33.77 19.13 -50.20
CA GLU A 45 34.56 20.31 -49.89
C GLU A 45 36.03 20.16 -50.34
N ASP A 46 36.61 18.98 -50.08
CA ASP A 46 37.99 18.66 -50.52
C ASP A 46 38.10 18.58 -52.08
N ALA A 47 37.09 18.01 -52.72
CA ALA A 47 36.99 18.00 -54.18
C ALA A 47 36.95 19.43 -54.74
N LYS A 48 36.10 20.29 -54.18
CA LYS A 48 35.99 21.68 -54.58
C LYS A 48 37.31 22.43 -54.43
N ARG A 49 37.98 22.30 -53.26
CA ARG A 49 39.27 22.94 -53.02
C ARG A 49 40.36 22.45 -53.97
N SER A 50 40.33 21.18 -54.38
CA SER A 50 41.33 20.58 -55.28
C SER A 50 41.12 20.95 -56.73
N VAL A 51 39.91 21.34 -57.11
CA VAL A 51 39.57 21.74 -58.48
C VAL A 51 39.79 23.23 -58.72
N GLU A 52 39.53 24.07 -57.70
CA GLU A 52 39.62 25.55 -57.82
C GLU A 52 41.07 26.05 -57.57
N GLY A 53 41.49 27.07 -58.27
CA GLY A 53 42.80 27.78 -58.12
C GLY A 53 43.76 27.62 -59.32
N ASP A 54 44.77 28.46 -59.38
CA ASP A 54 45.74 28.50 -60.49
C ASP A 54 46.59 27.24 -60.66
N SER A 55 46.73 26.48 -59.61
CA SER A 55 47.38 25.12 -59.56
C SER A 55 46.41 23.96 -59.44
N GLY A 56 45.09 24.25 -59.56
CA GLY A 56 44.04 23.26 -59.47
C GLY A 56 43.98 22.34 -60.70
N ILE A 57 43.28 21.20 -60.51
CA ILE A 57 43.13 20.20 -61.59
C ILE A 57 42.56 20.80 -62.87
N ALA A 58 41.63 21.74 -62.76
CA ALA A 58 41.03 22.44 -63.95
C ALA A 58 42.02 23.22 -64.74
N ALA A 59 42.93 23.92 -64.10
CA ALA A 59 43.97 24.70 -64.79
C ALA A 59 45.03 23.81 -65.51
N GLN A 60 45.39 22.72 -64.88
CA GLN A 60 46.38 21.76 -65.42
C GLN A 60 45.81 20.90 -66.55
N LEU A 61 44.52 20.60 -66.59
CA LEU A 61 43.86 19.89 -67.69
C LEU A 61 43.99 20.69 -68.98
N HIS A 62 43.91 22.03 -68.92
CA HIS A 62 43.99 22.95 -70.12
C HIS A 62 45.44 23.06 -70.64
N MET A 63 46.46 23.00 -69.80
CA MET A 63 47.86 23.14 -70.21
C MET A 63 48.45 21.85 -70.80
N ARG A 64 47.67 20.80 -70.96
CA ARG A 64 48.10 19.52 -71.57
C ARG A 64 48.28 19.68 -73.08
N GLY A 65 49.51 19.98 -73.49
CA GLY A 65 49.90 19.92 -74.88
C GLY A 65 50.26 18.48 -75.31
N ASP A 66 50.29 18.19 -76.65
CA ASP A 66 50.65 16.92 -77.27
C ASP A 66 52.14 16.56 -77.02
N GLU A 67 52.57 16.43 -75.77
CA GLU A 67 53.95 16.02 -75.50
C GLU A 67 53.90 14.57 -74.94
N ASP A 68 54.33 13.61 -75.77
CA ASP A 68 54.72 12.27 -75.43
C ASP A 68 56.13 12.32 -74.75
N ASP A 69 56.16 12.40 -73.41
CA ASP A 69 57.40 12.25 -72.68
C ASP A 69 57.12 11.37 -71.41
N ASP A 70 57.98 10.43 -71.12
CA ASP A 70 57.97 9.46 -70.05
C ASP A 70 57.99 10.06 -68.59
N ARG A 71 57.69 11.34 -68.46
CA ARG A 71 57.65 12.07 -67.15
C ARG A 71 56.22 12.35 -66.70
N GLU A 72 55.97 12.14 -65.43
CA GLU A 72 54.66 12.49 -64.81
C GLU A 72 54.22 13.91 -65.25
N THR A 73 53.04 14.00 -65.85
CA THR A 73 52.46 15.23 -66.32
C THR A 73 52.08 16.16 -65.17
N PRO A 74 52.08 17.51 -65.41
CA PRO A 74 51.59 18.44 -64.37
C PRO A 74 50.19 18.06 -63.81
N LEU A 75 49.32 17.51 -64.66
CA LEU A 75 47.99 17.02 -64.27
C LEU A 75 48.04 15.85 -63.35
N GLU A 76 48.91 14.82 -63.65
CA GLU A 76 49.06 13.63 -62.77
C GLU A 76 49.61 14.05 -61.39
N ARG A 77 50.52 14.99 -61.30
CA ARG A 77 51.00 15.53 -60.01
C ARG A 77 49.89 16.25 -59.24
N SER A 78 49.04 17.01 -59.93
CA SER A 78 47.91 17.68 -59.29
C SER A 78 46.87 16.69 -58.78
N VAL A 79 46.61 15.61 -59.53
CA VAL A 79 45.73 14.53 -59.16
C VAL A 79 46.29 13.76 -57.99
N ALA A 80 47.56 13.40 -57.98
CA ALA A 80 48.24 12.75 -56.85
C ALA A 80 48.25 13.63 -55.57
N ALA A 81 48.46 14.96 -55.74
CA ALA A 81 48.37 15.91 -54.63
C ALA A 81 46.96 16.09 -54.10
N ALA A 82 45.92 16.02 -54.98
CA ALA A 82 44.51 16.03 -54.56
C ALA A 82 44.16 14.76 -53.80
N SER A 83 44.57 13.60 -54.32
CA SER A 83 44.36 12.30 -53.66
C SER A 83 45.03 12.27 -52.27
N SER A 84 46.29 12.74 -52.14
CA SER A 84 46.95 12.77 -50.83
C SER A 84 46.30 13.73 -49.83
N ARG A 85 45.67 14.82 -50.28
CA ARG A 85 44.99 15.80 -49.39
C ARG A 85 43.62 15.31 -48.94
N SER A 86 42.86 14.72 -49.87
CA SER A 86 41.51 14.24 -49.61
C SER A 86 41.49 12.80 -49.02
N SER A 87 42.63 12.10 -49.05
CA SER A 87 42.71 10.65 -48.76
C SER A 87 41.77 9.82 -49.65
N ALA A 88 41.40 10.34 -50.78
CA ALA A 88 40.45 9.74 -51.72
C ALA A 88 41.18 9.34 -53.01
N GLU A 89 40.70 8.34 -53.70
CA GLU A 89 41.07 8.03 -55.07
C GLU A 89 40.50 9.12 -56.01
N VAL A 90 41.30 9.63 -56.90
CA VAL A 90 40.89 10.74 -57.79
C VAL A 90 41.10 10.32 -59.24
N ILE A 91 40.04 10.38 -60.05
CA ILE A 91 40.08 10.18 -61.48
C ILE A 91 39.61 11.46 -62.19
N VAL A 92 40.35 11.87 -63.18
CA VAL A 92 39.98 13.00 -64.04
C VAL A 92 39.57 12.47 -65.39
N LEU A 93 38.36 12.83 -65.83
CA LEU A 93 37.79 12.50 -67.13
C LEU A 93 37.66 13.78 -67.98
N GLU A 94 38.16 13.75 -69.17
CA GLU A 94 38.02 14.83 -70.17
C GLU A 94 36.71 14.69 -70.99
N ALA A 95 35.98 15.79 -71.11
CA ALA A 95 34.77 15.82 -71.94
C ALA A 95 35.16 16.13 -73.43
N ARG A 96 35.03 15.11 -74.27
CA ARG A 96 35.25 15.39 -75.76
C ARG A 96 34.04 16.05 -76.35
N ARG A 97 34.24 16.67 -77.54
CA ARG A 97 33.25 17.51 -78.28
C ARG A 97 31.84 16.80 -78.26
N GLY A 98 31.01 17.20 -77.26
CA GLY A 98 29.62 16.75 -77.11
C GLY A 98 29.39 16.13 -75.69
N PRO A 99 28.13 16.14 -75.17
CA PRO A 99 27.81 15.73 -73.84
C PRO A 99 27.75 14.19 -73.70
N THR A 100 28.24 13.44 -74.67
CA THR A 100 27.97 11.96 -74.75
C THR A 100 29.20 11.05 -74.54
N SER A 101 30.39 11.62 -74.36
CA SER A 101 31.57 10.81 -74.07
C SER A 101 32.58 11.49 -73.17
N VAL A 102 33.03 10.82 -72.15
CA VAL A 102 34.15 11.22 -71.31
C VAL A 102 35.22 10.13 -71.36
N LEU A 103 36.50 10.55 -71.30
CA LEU A 103 37.64 9.62 -71.30
C LEU A 103 38.51 9.85 -70.06
N PRO A 104 38.98 8.86 -69.36
CA PRO A 104 39.90 9.01 -68.27
C PRO A 104 41.26 9.55 -68.82
N VAL A 105 41.79 10.60 -68.20
CA VAL A 105 43.02 11.25 -68.62
C VAL A 105 44.10 11.28 -67.54
N ALA A 106 43.72 11.17 -66.28
CA ALA A 106 44.59 10.98 -65.15
C ALA A 106 43.90 10.20 -64.03
N ASP A 107 44.65 9.36 -63.34
CA ASP A 107 44.13 8.51 -62.25
C ASP A 107 45.23 8.51 -61.17
N SER A 108 44.83 8.76 -59.90
CA SER A 108 45.76 8.71 -58.77
C SER A 108 46.18 7.27 -58.40
N GLN A 109 45.34 6.29 -58.76
CA GLN A 109 45.58 4.88 -58.52
C GLN A 109 45.12 4.03 -59.69
N PRO A 110 45.94 3.84 -60.75
CA PRO A 110 45.56 3.13 -61.99
C PRO A 110 45.05 1.71 -61.80
N ASN A 111 45.32 1.10 -60.67
CA ASN A 111 44.79 -0.25 -60.28
C ASN A 111 43.77 -0.16 -59.11
N GLY A 112 43.21 0.98 -58.91
CA GLY A 112 42.30 1.23 -57.79
C GLY A 112 40.85 0.74 -58.02
N GLY A 113 40.02 0.93 -57.02
CA GLY A 113 38.63 0.41 -56.98
C GLY A 113 37.65 1.10 -57.93
N LEU A 114 37.97 2.26 -58.44
CA LEU A 114 37.12 3.05 -59.36
C LEU A 114 36.87 2.36 -60.73
N GLN A 115 37.62 1.33 -61.06
CA GLN A 115 37.39 0.57 -62.27
C GLN A 115 36.08 -0.21 -62.32
N GLY A 116 35.43 -0.43 -61.17
CA GLY A 116 34.14 -1.11 -61.04
C GLY A 116 32.95 -0.19 -60.78
N ALA A 117 33.16 1.07 -60.52
CA ALA A 117 32.09 2.04 -60.27
C ALA A 117 31.58 2.63 -61.58
N ASN A 118 30.30 3.08 -61.58
CA ASN A 118 29.72 3.80 -62.76
C ASN A 118 30.23 5.24 -62.83
N VAL A 119 31.57 5.39 -62.74
CA VAL A 119 32.24 6.70 -62.75
C VAL A 119 31.93 7.48 -64.03
N THR A 120 31.87 6.77 -65.17
CA THR A 120 31.54 7.33 -66.48
C THR A 120 30.12 7.89 -66.49
N ASP A 121 29.15 7.16 -65.95
CA ASP A 121 27.75 7.62 -65.89
C ASP A 121 27.60 8.85 -64.98
N LEU A 122 28.24 8.82 -63.80
CA LEU A 122 28.25 9.98 -62.88
C LEU A 122 28.90 11.20 -63.51
N ALA A 123 30.02 11.03 -64.23
CA ALA A 123 30.70 12.11 -64.94
C ALA A 123 29.83 12.67 -66.07
N LEU A 124 29.17 11.84 -66.85
CA LEU A 124 28.24 12.30 -67.92
C LEU A 124 27.05 13.10 -67.33
N GLU A 125 26.53 12.69 -66.21
CA GLU A 125 25.45 13.42 -65.50
C GLU A 125 25.93 14.80 -65.03
N VAL A 126 27.17 14.91 -64.51
CA VAL A 126 27.77 16.17 -64.11
C VAL A 126 28.06 17.10 -65.34
N VAL A 127 28.49 16.52 -66.43
CA VAL A 127 28.65 17.32 -67.71
C VAL A 127 27.33 17.92 -68.14
N GLY A 128 26.25 17.15 -68.05
CA GLY A 128 24.90 17.60 -68.44
C GLY A 128 24.31 18.63 -67.48
N THR A 129 24.46 18.42 -66.13
CA THR A 129 23.87 19.27 -65.09
C THR A 129 24.72 20.50 -64.76
N ARG A 130 26.03 20.48 -65.07
CA ARG A 130 27.05 21.46 -64.67
C ARG A 130 27.12 21.74 -63.16
N ARG A 131 26.68 20.76 -62.34
CA ARG A 131 26.68 20.86 -60.89
C ARG A 131 27.43 19.67 -60.31
N PRO A 132 28.08 19.85 -59.17
CA PRO A 132 28.66 18.73 -58.47
C PRO A 132 27.58 17.74 -58.06
N LEU A 133 27.89 16.45 -58.14
CA LEU A 133 27.03 15.39 -57.72
C LEU A 133 27.77 14.47 -56.72
N SER A 134 27.07 14.05 -55.72
CA SER A 134 27.58 13.07 -54.75
C SER A 134 26.64 11.86 -54.69
N ARG A 135 27.25 10.67 -54.66
CA ARG A 135 26.48 9.40 -54.62
C ARG A 135 27.28 8.34 -53.82
N VAL A 136 26.57 7.41 -53.19
CA VAL A 136 27.19 6.23 -52.62
C VAL A 136 26.85 5.05 -53.52
N GLU A 137 27.88 4.34 -53.96
CA GLU A 137 27.71 3.17 -54.82
C GLU A 137 28.36 1.94 -54.20
N PRO A 138 27.77 0.76 -54.39
CA PRO A 138 28.43 -0.51 -54.06
C PRO A 138 29.48 -0.84 -55.09
N THR A 139 30.72 -1.07 -54.65
CA THR A 139 31.83 -1.54 -55.46
C THR A 139 32.30 -2.92 -55.01
N PRO A 140 33.16 -3.61 -55.77
CA PRO A 140 33.75 -4.87 -55.36
C PRO A 140 34.57 -4.79 -54.07
N LEU A 141 35.02 -3.59 -53.67
CA LEU A 141 35.85 -3.31 -52.49
C LEU A 141 35.01 -2.84 -51.29
N GLY A 142 33.67 -2.69 -51.44
CA GLY A 142 32.80 -2.18 -50.39
C GLY A 142 31.86 -1.11 -50.92
N ARG A 143 31.33 -0.29 -50.01
CA ARG A 143 30.55 0.93 -50.38
C ARG A 143 31.46 2.11 -50.44
N GLU A 144 31.39 2.83 -51.55
CA GLU A 144 32.24 4.00 -51.78
C GLU A 144 31.37 5.29 -51.88
N ALA A 145 31.87 6.36 -51.29
CA ALA A 145 31.34 7.69 -51.47
C ALA A 145 32.01 8.31 -52.72
N LEU A 146 31.21 8.60 -53.72
CA LEU A 146 31.65 9.20 -54.96
C LEU A 146 31.21 10.66 -54.99
N VAL A 147 32.16 11.57 -55.29
CA VAL A 147 31.88 13.00 -55.53
C VAL A 147 32.47 13.37 -56.84
N ALA A 148 31.64 13.81 -57.78
CA ALA A 148 32.02 14.29 -59.09
C ALA A 148 31.90 15.80 -59.18
N GLN A 149 33.02 16.46 -59.44
CA GLN A 149 33.14 17.92 -59.54
C GLN A 149 33.40 18.35 -61.00
N PRO A 150 32.59 19.26 -61.60
CA PRO A 150 32.82 19.73 -62.94
C PRO A 150 34.08 20.59 -63.00
N LEU A 151 34.90 20.34 -63.98
CA LEU A 151 36.04 21.18 -64.35
C LEU A 151 35.57 22.23 -65.39
N VAL A 152 35.37 23.46 -64.93
CA VAL A 152 34.80 24.54 -65.80
C VAL A 152 35.85 25.54 -66.21
N GLN A 153 35.89 25.82 -67.46
CA GLN A 153 36.72 26.88 -68.05
C GLN A 153 35.95 27.65 -69.13
N GLU A 154 36.08 28.95 -69.15
CA GLU A 154 35.38 29.85 -70.10
C GLU A 154 33.87 29.49 -70.24
N GLU A 155 33.19 29.22 -69.10
CA GLU A 155 31.77 28.79 -69.02
C GLU A 155 31.44 27.42 -69.62
N ARG A 156 32.47 26.64 -70.01
CA ARG A 156 32.27 25.25 -70.51
C ARG A 156 32.87 24.25 -69.58
N VAL A 157 32.18 23.10 -69.47
CA VAL A 157 32.71 21.91 -68.72
C VAL A 157 33.75 21.25 -69.66
N VAL A 158 35.03 21.28 -69.29
CA VAL A 158 36.13 20.67 -70.01
C VAL A 158 36.41 19.22 -69.53
N GLY A 159 35.98 18.92 -68.36
CA GLY A 159 36.12 17.58 -67.75
C GLY A 159 35.39 17.45 -66.41
N VAL A 160 35.58 16.37 -65.81
CA VAL A 160 35.03 16.03 -64.46
C VAL A 160 36.12 15.36 -63.63
N ALA A 161 36.32 15.86 -62.40
CA ALA A 161 37.14 15.17 -61.43
C ALA A 161 36.24 14.35 -60.49
N VAL A 162 36.44 13.06 -60.41
CA VAL A 162 35.70 12.16 -59.54
C VAL A 162 36.59 11.73 -58.37
N PHE A 163 36.11 11.97 -57.18
CA PHE A 163 36.73 11.60 -55.90
C PHE A 163 35.98 10.42 -55.36
N ALA A 164 36.70 9.37 -54.95
CA ALA A 164 36.12 8.19 -54.30
C ALA A 164 36.82 7.88 -52.99
N ASP A 165 36.06 7.63 -51.98
CA ASP A 165 36.57 7.22 -50.68
C ASP A 165 35.71 6.11 -50.12
N THR A 166 36.34 5.11 -49.45
CA THR A 166 35.65 3.99 -48.86
C THR A 166 34.86 4.39 -47.63
N LEU A 167 33.72 3.74 -47.43
CA LEU A 167 32.91 3.90 -46.20
C LEU A 167 33.27 2.89 -45.12
N ASP A 168 34.36 2.12 -45.31
CA ASP A 168 34.77 1.05 -44.35
C ASP A 168 35.00 1.58 -42.95
N GLU A 169 35.59 2.77 -42.79
CA GLU A 169 35.76 3.40 -41.48
C GLU A 169 34.41 3.76 -40.83
N VAL A 170 33.45 4.24 -41.62
CA VAL A 170 32.11 4.57 -41.16
C VAL A 170 31.40 3.30 -40.74
N GLU A 171 31.42 2.27 -41.55
CA GLU A 171 30.80 0.97 -41.26
C GLU A 171 31.46 0.29 -40.07
N GLY A 172 32.79 0.35 -39.94
CA GLY A 172 33.55 -0.16 -38.80
C GLY A 172 33.20 0.56 -37.49
N ASN A 173 33.10 1.86 -37.50
CA ASN A 173 32.73 2.68 -36.36
C ASN A 173 31.26 2.39 -35.92
N VAL A 174 30.34 2.30 -36.87
CA VAL A 174 28.96 1.93 -36.60
C VAL A 174 28.85 0.51 -36.03
N ALA A 175 29.61 -0.45 -36.57
CA ALA A 175 29.66 -1.84 -36.05
C ALA A 175 30.20 -1.90 -34.61
N LEU A 176 31.22 -1.13 -34.27
CA LEU A 176 31.76 -1.01 -32.92
C LEU A 176 30.70 -0.45 -31.94
N ILE A 177 30.06 0.63 -32.30
CA ILE A 177 29.00 1.26 -31.48
C ILE A 177 27.84 0.29 -31.30
N ARG A 178 27.40 -0.39 -32.34
CA ARG A 178 26.35 -1.43 -32.30
C ARG A 178 26.70 -2.55 -31.33
N ARG A 179 27.93 -3.07 -31.38
CA ARG A 179 28.42 -4.10 -30.43
C ARG A 179 28.42 -3.61 -29.00
N GLN A 180 28.87 -2.36 -28.78
CA GLN A 180 28.92 -1.76 -27.45
C GLN A 180 27.50 -1.55 -26.87
N VAL A 181 26.53 -1.09 -27.68
CA VAL A 181 25.12 -0.94 -27.27
C VAL A 181 24.52 -2.29 -26.90
N LEU A 182 24.80 -3.36 -27.68
CA LEU A 182 24.29 -4.69 -27.37
C LEU A 182 24.92 -5.28 -26.11
N LEU A 183 26.21 -5.12 -25.89
CA LEU A 183 26.91 -5.61 -24.68
C LEU A 183 26.44 -4.86 -23.43
N SER A 184 26.43 -3.51 -23.48
CA SER A 184 25.97 -2.72 -22.33
C SER A 184 24.50 -2.94 -22.04
N GLY A 185 23.67 -3.05 -23.07
CA GLY A 185 22.26 -3.40 -22.96
C GLY A 185 22.05 -4.80 -22.34
N GLY A 186 22.84 -5.78 -22.73
CA GLY A 186 22.82 -7.12 -22.16
C GLY A 186 23.16 -7.11 -20.65
N ILE A 187 24.20 -6.39 -20.27
CA ILE A 187 24.57 -6.21 -18.86
C ILE A 187 23.45 -5.52 -18.08
N ALA A 188 22.91 -4.42 -18.62
CA ALA A 188 21.81 -3.70 -18.00
C ALA A 188 20.58 -4.59 -17.79
N LEU A 189 20.26 -5.44 -18.77
CA LEU A 189 19.15 -6.40 -18.66
C LEU A 189 19.37 -7.42 -17.54
N VAL A 190 20.56 -7.98 -17.43
CA VAL A 190 20.91 -8.92 -16.35
C VAL A 190 20.80 -8.26 -14.98
N VAL A 191 21.35 -7.05 -14.84
CA VAL A 191 21.26 -6.27 -13.59
C VAL A 191 19.80 -5.97 -13.22
N ALA A 192 18.99 -5.54 -14.20
CA ALA A 192 17.56 -5.24 -13.99
C ALA A 192 16.76 -6.48 -13.57
N LEU A 193 17.01 -7.63 -14.20
CA LEU A 193 16.37 -8.89 -13.83
C LEU A 193 16.76 -9.33 -12.42
N LEU A 194 18.04 -9.21 -12.05
CA LEU A 194 18.53 -9.57 -10.73
C LEU A 194 17.96 -8.63 -9.65
N ALA A 195 18.00 -7.33 -9.88
CA ALA A 195 17.44 -6.34 -8.96
C ALA A 195 15.93 -6.53 -8.79
N GLY A 196 15.18 -6.70 -9.89
CA GLY A 196 13.75 -6.98 -9.87
C GLY A 196 13.41 -8.27 -9.11
N TYR A 197 14.23 -9.32 -9.28
CA TYR A 197 14.06 -10.57 -8.54
C TYR A 197 14.29 -10.38 -7.02
N LEU A 198 15.33 -9.66 -6.62
CA LEU A 198 15.64 -9.40 -5.20
C LEU A 198 14.55 -8.59 -4.51
N VAL A 199 14.09 -7.50 -5.14
CA VAL A 199 12.99 -6.68 -4.62
C VAL A 199 11.70 -7.48 -4.52
N ALA A 200 11.34 -8.20 -5.58
CA ALA A 200 10.14 -9.04 -5.58
C ALA A 200 10.19 -10.17 -4.55
N ARG A 201 11.38 -10.74 -4.29
CA ARG A 201 11.58 -11.75 -3.25
C ARG A 201 11.36 -11.17 -1.86
N ALA A 202 11.96 -10.00 -1.57
CA ALA A 202 11.81 -9.33 -0.28
C ALA A 202 10.35 -8.98 0.01
N LEU A 203 9.64 -8.43 -0.99
CA LEU A 203 8.23 -8.08 -0.87
C LEU A 203 7.33 -9.32 -0.67
N SER A 204 7.56 -10.38 -1.46
CA SER A 204 6.81 -11.64 -1.34
C SER A 204 6.99 -12.31 0.01
N GLN A 205 8.18 -12.23 0.62
CA GLN A 205 8.42 -12.78 1.95
C GLN A 205 7.66 -12.01 3.04
N ARG A 206 7.59 -10.68 2.94
CA ARG A 206 6.83 -9.86 3.90
C ARG A 206 5.32 -10.13 3.80
N VAL A 207 4.76 -10.16 2.58
CA VAL A 207 3.34 -10.50 2.36
C VAL A 207 3.03 -11.92 2.82
N GLY A 208 3.90 -12.89 2.56
CA GLY A 208 3.72 -14.27 3.01
C GLY A 208 3.71 -14.41 4.54
N ARG A 209 4.51 -13.60 5.27
CA ARG A 209 4.48 -13.55 6.74
C ARG A 209 3.15 -13.01 7.26
N LEU A 210 2.63 -11.94 6.66
CA LEU A 210 1.32 -11.38 7.01
C LEU A 210 0.19 -12.37 6.72
N GLU A 211 0.22 -13.07 5.58
CA GLU A 211 -0.76 -14.12 5.26
C GLU A 211 -0.75 -15.26 6.28
N GLN A 212 0.44 -15.73 6.69
CA GLN A 212 0.55 -16.77 7.71
C GLN A 212 0.05 -16.30 9.07
N ALA A 213 0.35 -15.05 9.47
CA ALA A 213 -0.17 -14.45 10.69
C ALA A 213 -1.71 -14.37 10.65
N ALA A 214 -2.29 -13.87 9.53
CA ALA A 214 -3.73 -13.82 9.35
C ALA A 214 -4.40 -15.20 9.46
N ARG A 215 -3.80 -16.24 8.91
CA ARG A 215 -4.31 -17.62 9.03
C ARG A 215 -4.27 -18.13 10.48
N LYS A 216 -3.23 -17.80 11.25
CA LYS A 216 -3.14 -18.16 12.66
C LYS A 216 -4.20 -17.45 13.49
N VAL A 217 -4.37 -16.12 13.27
CA VAL A 217 -5.44 -15.34 13.92
C VAL A 217 -6.82 -15.92 13.60
N ALA A 218 -7.08 -16.28 12.35
CA ALA A 218 -8.33 -16.93 11.93
C ALA A 218 -8.55 -18.30 12.60
N ALA A 219 -7.48 -19.00 12.97
CA ALA A 219 -7.54 -20.25 13.71
C ALA A 219 -7.63 -20.06 15.25
N GLY A 220 -7.70 -18.79 15.72
CA GLY A 220 -7.76 -18.46 17.15
C GLY A 220 -6.42 -18.45 17.86
N ASP A 221 -5.30 -18.51 17.15
CA ASP A 221 -3.96 -18.37 17.73
C ASP A 221 -3.50 -16.90 17.68
N PHE A 222 -3.60 -16.24 18.82
CA PHE A 222 -3.18 -14.85 19.02
C PHE A 222 -1.81 -14.74 19.74
N SER A 223 -1.03 -15.80 19.80
CA SER A 223 0.17 -15.85 20.65
C SER A 223 1.37 -15.09 20.10
N ASN A 224 1.41 -14.83 18.78
CA ASN A 224 2.56 -14.24 18.14
C ASN A 224 2.27 -12.82 17.64
N PRO A 225 2.93 -11.78 18.18
CA PRO A 225 2.76 -10.41 17.73
C PRO A 225 3.27 -10.24 16.30
N ILE A 226 2.58 -9.43 15.52
CA ILE A 226 2.94 -9.12 14.14
C ILE A 226 3.89 -7.91 14.16
N ARG A 227 5.18 -8.15 13.88
CA ARG A 227 6.17 -7.08 13.89
C ARG A 227 6.07 -6.22 12.62
N ALA A 228 5.97 -4.90 12.80
CA ALA A 228 6.16 -3.94 11.73
C ALA A 228 7.68 -3.78 11.50
N ASP A 229 8.22 -4.45 10.48
CA ASP A 229 9.67 -4.49 10.20
C ASP A 229 10.14 -3.26 9.38
N ALA A 230 9.29 -2.32 9.03
CA ALA A 230 9.62 -1.12 8.25
C ALA A 230 8.56 -0.02 8.39
N ASP A 231 8.95 1.22 8.08
CA ASP A 231 8.06 2.40 8.09
C ASP A 231 7.40 2.65 6.71
N ASP A 232 7.20 1.58 5.91
CA ASP A 232 6.50 1.61 4.63
C ASP A 232 5.00 1.24 4.78
N GLU A 233 4.25 1.23 3.67
CA GLU A 233 2.82 0.89 3.66
C GLU A 233 2.56 -0.52 4.19
N LEU A 234 3.49 -1.46 3.99
CA LEU A 234 3.38 -2.82 4.54
C LEU A 234 3.64 -2.84 6.04
N GLY A 235 4.51 -1.98 6.55
CA GLY A 235 4.73 -1.80 7.99
C GLY A 235 3.49 -1.21 8.67
N GLN A 236 2.86 -0.19 8.07
CA GLN A 236 1.60 0.37 8.56
C GLN A 236 0.48 -0.67 8.57
N LEU A 237 0.37 -1.48 7.50
CA LEU A 237 -0.60 -2.58 7.45
C LEU A 237 -0.32 -3.63 8.53
N ALA A 238 0.94 -3.97 8.78
CA ALA A 238 1.33 -4.91 9.82
C ALA A 238 0.96 -4.39 11.22
N ALA A 239 1.16 -3.10 11.49
CA ALA A 239 0.78 -2.46 12.75
C ALA A 239 -0.75 -2.48 12.96
N ALA A 240 -1.52 -2.09 11.95
CA ALA A 240 -2.99 -2.14 12.01
C ALA A 240 -3.50 -3.57 12.22
N PHE A 241 -2.84 -4.56 11.64
CA PHE A 241 -3.18 -5.96 11.81
C PHE A 241 -2.84 -6.47 13.23
N ASP A 242 -1.71 -6.01 13.81
CA ASP A 242 -1.32 -6.32 15.19
C ASP A 242 -2.33 -5.72 16.20
N ASP A 243 -2.77 -4.47 15.98
CA ASP A 243 -3.81 -3.84 16.80
C ASP A 243 -5.13 -4.63 16.76
N MET A 244 -5.56 -5.05 15.56
CA MET A 244 -6.74 -5.90 15.40
C MET A 244 -6.57 -7.25 16.11
N GLN A 245 -5.42 -7.91 15.97
CA GLN A 245 -5.09 -9.14 16.65
C GLN A 245 -5.19 -8.99 18.18
N ASN A 246 -4.63 -7.89 18.71
CA ASN A 246 -4.66 -7.60 20.14
C ASN A 246 -6.09 -7.37 20.65
N GLN A 247 -6.95 -6.70 19.86
CA GLN A 247 -8.37 -6.53 20.19
C GLN A 247 -9.10 -7.87 20.20
N LEU A 248 -8.92 -8.72 19.17
CA LEU A 248 -9.51 -10.05 19.10
C LEU A 248 -9.04 -10.94 20.26
N ALA A 249 -7.76 -10.88 20.63
CA ALA A 249 -7.21 -11.63 21.76
C ALA A 249 -7.81 -11.19 23.10
N ARG A 250 -8.12 -9.90 23.27
CA ARG A 250 -8.83 -9.38 24.45
C ARG A 250 -10.26 -9.90 24.50
N LEU A 251 -10.98 -9.83 23.39
CA LEU A 251 -12.36 -10.32 23.28
C LEU A 251 -12.44 -11.83 23.53
N ASP A 252 -11.54 -12.63 22.95
CA ASP A 252 -11.51 -14.09 23.18
C ASP A 252 -11.23 -14.44 24.64
N ARG A 253 -10.29 -13.73 25.30
CA ARG A 253 -10.01 -13.90 26.72
C ARG A 253 -11.20 -13.53 27.59
N ALA A 254 -11.82 -12.38 27.34
CA ALA A 254 -13.00 -11.94 28.07
C ALA A 254 -14.15 -12.95 27.93
N ARG A 255 -14.39 -13.46 26.71
CA ARG A 255 -15.40 -14.49 26.44
C ARG A 255 -15.11 -15.79 27.17
N LYS A 256 -13.87 -16.29 27.18
CA LYS A 256 -13.48 -17.50 27.88
C LYS A 256 -13.64 -17.35 29.40
N GLN A 257 -13.25 -16.21 29.94
CA GLN A 257 -13.41 -15.89 31.37
C GLN A 257 -14.89 -15.80 31.71
N PHE A 258 -15.73 -15.16 30.92
CA PHE A 258 -17.17 -15.09 31.09
C PHE A 258 -17.79 -16.49 31.16
N ILE A 259 -17.47 -17.38 30.20
CA ILE A 259 -17.99 -18.76 30.19
C ILE A 259 -17.52 -19.55 31.44
N ALA A 260 -16.25 -19.38 31.82
CA ALA A 260 -15.69 -20.06 32.99
C ALA A 260 -16.37 -19.61 34.29
N SER A 261 -16.54 -18.27 34.46
CA SER A 261 -17.21 -17.69 35.62
C SER A 261 -18.69 -18.07 35.70
N ALA A 262 -19.42 -17.99 34.56
CA ALA A 262 -20.83 -18.42 34.50
C ALA A 262 -20.97 -19.90 34.86
N SER A 263 -20.09 -20.76 34.38
CA SER A 263 -20.10 -22.18 34.68
C SER A 263 -19.83 -22.44 36.16
N HIS A 264 -18.96 -21.66 36.78
CA HIS A 264 -18.65 -21.77 38.23
C HIS A 264 -19.84 -21.31 39.05
N GLU A 265 -20.44 -20.15 38.75
CA GLU A 265 -21.59 -19.59 39.47
C GLU A 265 -22.87 -20.44 39.33
N LEU A 266 -23.03 -21.19 38.26
CA LEU A 266 -24.11 -22.17 38.10
C LEU A 266 -23.83 -23.47 38.83
N ARG A 267 -22.58 -23.93 38.91
CA ARG A 267 -22.23 -25.22 39.53
C ARG A 267 -22.50 -25.23 41.02
N THR A 268 -22.14 -24.17 41.74
CA THR A 268 -22.27 -24.07 43.19
C THR A 268 -23.70 -24.28 43.66
N PRO A 269 -24.74 -23.58 43.17
CA PRO A 269 -26.12 -23.80 43.61
C PRO A 269 -26.64 -25.16 43.18
N ILE A 270 -26.22 -25.72 42.02
CA ILE A 270 -26.62 -27.08 41.60
C ILE A 270 -26.13 -28.13 42.59
N PHE A 271 -24.87 -28.04 43.01
CA PHE A 271 -24.33 -28.95 44.01
C PHE A 271 -25.04 -28.81 45.38
N SER A 272 -25.33 -27.55 45.80
CA SER A 272 -26.08 -27.30 47.03
C SER A 272 -27.48 -27.90 46.96
N LEU A 273 -28.19 -27.76 45.84
CA LEU A 273 -29.51 -28.37 45.62
C LEU A 273 -29.42 -29.90 45.72
N GLY A 274 -28.42 -30.52 45.09
CA GLY A 274 -28.19 -31.96 45.19
C GLY A 274 -28.00 -32.42 46.63
N GLY A 275 -27.13 -31.73 47.38
CA GLY A 275 -26.88 -32.05 48.79
C GLY A 275 -28.09 -31.89 49.69
N PHE A 276 -28.88 -30.80 49.54
CA PHE A 276 -30.12 -30.65 50.31
C PHE A 276 -31.18 -31.68 49.93
N LEU A 277 -31.27 -32.12 48.69
CA LEU A 277 -32.17 -33.17 48.25
C LEU A 277 -31.79 -34.54 48.85
N GLU A 278 -30.48 -34.83 48.92
CA GLU A 278 -29.99 -36.03 49.57
C GLU A 278 -30.31 -36.03 51.09
N LEU A 279 -30.11 -34.87 51.74
CA LEU A 279 -30.45 -34.71 53.15
C LEU A 279 -31.96 -34.83 53.40
N LEU A 280 -32.80 -34.31 52.51
CA LEU A 280 -34.26 -34.41 52.60
C LEU A 280 -34.80 -35.82 52.34
N ALA A 281 -34.00 -36.71 51.73
CA ALA A 281 -34.35 -38.11 51.53
C ALA A 281 -34.16 -38.97 52.83
N ASP A 282 -33.57 -38.40 53.88
CA ASP A 282 -33.46 -39.05 55.18
C ASP A 282 -34.84 -39.10 55.87
N GLU A 283 -35.31 -40.31 56.21
CA GLU A 283 -36.62 -40.56 56.80
C GLU A 283 -36.71 -40.10 58.28
N ASP A 284 -35.59 -39.97 58.99
CA ASP A 284 -35.50 -39.61 60.41
C ASP A 284 -35.41 -38.10 60.67
N LEU A 285 -35.57 -37.24 59.61
CA LEU A 285 -35.52 -35.79 59.72
C LEU A 285 -36.73 -35.21 60.47
N ASP A 286 -36.46 -34.39 61.50
CA ASP A 286 -37.50 -33.61 62.14
C ASP A 286 -38.13 -32.55 61.24
N GLU A 287 -39.37 -32.17 61.48
CA GLU A 287 -40.16 -31.29 60.66
C GLU A 287 -39.59 -29.88 60.58
N GLU A 288 -38.86 -29.39 61.59
CA GLU A 288 -38.25 -28.08 61.60
C GLU A 288 -37.02 -28.04 60.72
N THR A 289 -36.14 -29.04 60.80
CA THR A 289 -34.99 -29.19 59.90
C THR A 289 -35.42 -29.43 58.49
N ARG A 290 -36.49 -30.16 58.21
CA ARG A 290 -37.10 -30.35 56.90
C ARG A 290 -37.54 -29.03 56.29
N ARG A 291 -38.21 -28.19 57.06
CA ARG A 291 -38.62 -26.85 56.62
C ARG A 291 -37.43 -25.98 56.30
N GLN A 292 -36.41 -25.95 57.13
CA GLN A 292 -35.18 -25.22 56.90
C GLN A 292 -34.51 -25.61 55.59
N PHE A 293 -34.39 -26.93 55.27
CA PHE A 293 -33.81 -27.41 54.04
C PHE A 293 -34.68 -27.02 52.82
N LEU A 294 -36.00 -27.10 52.92
CA LEU A 294 -36.91 -26.64 51.86
C LEU A 294 -36.80 -25.15 51.61
N ASP A 295 -36.62 -24.31 52.62
CA ASP A 295 -36.43 -22.89 52.48
C ASP A 295 -35.06 -22.59 51.86
N GLN A 296 -34.00 -23.33 52.20
CA GLN A 296 -32.70 -23.24 51.54
C GLN A 296 -32.79 -23.64 50.08
N LEU A 297 -33.49 -24.72 49.73
CA LEU A 297 -33.73 -25.13 48.35
C LEU A 297 -34.45 -24.04 47.55
N ARG A 298 -35.52 -23.44 48.11
CA ARG A 298 -36.23 -22.31 47.48
C ARG A 298 -35.27 -21.12 47.20
N GLY A 299 -34.44 -20.78 48.19
CA GLY A 299 -33.43 -19.74 48.06
C GLY A 299 -32.43 -20.03 46.92
N GLN A 300 -31.96 -21.28 46.80
CA GLN A 300 -31.05 -21.69 45.72
C GLN A 300 -31.74 -21.62 44.32
N VAL A 301 -33.00 -22.05 44.22
CA VAL A 301 -33.77 -21.96 42.96
C VAL A 301 -33.97 -20.50 42.55
N ASP A 302 -34.34 -19.63 43.50
CA ASP A 302 -34.49 -18.19 43.21
C ASP A 302 -33.18 -17.54 42.80
N ARG A 303 -32.06 -17.92 43.42
CA ARG A 303 -30.73 -17.46 43.01
C ARG A 303 -30.36 -17.90 41.60
N MET A 304 -30.63 -19.17 41.25
CA MET A 304 -30.40 -19.70 39.90
C MET A 304 -31.28 -18.98 38.86
N ARG A 305 -32.55 -18.73 39.20
CA ARG A 305 -33.46 -17.98 38.31
C ARG A 305 -32.95 -16.58 38.05
N LYS A 306 -32.51 -15.86 39.11
CA LYS A 306 -31.92 -14.51 38.99
C LYS A 306 -30.68 -14.54 38.08
N LEU A 307 -29.74 -15.48 38.35
CA LEU A 307 -28.51 -15.63 37.55
C LEU A 307 -28.80 -15.91 36.06
N ALA A 308 -29.76 -16.85 35.80
CA ALA A 308 -30.13 -17.15 34.40
C ALA A 308 -30.73 -15.95 33.69
N THR A 309 -31.58 -15.15 34.37
CA THR A 309 -32.15 -13.92 33.81
C THR A 309 -31.09 -12.89 33.56
N GLU A 310 -30.18 -12.65 34.51
CA GLU A 310 -29.05 -11.70 34.36
C GLU A 310 -28.10 -12.09 33.22
N LEU A 311 -27.82 -13.38 33.02
CA LEU A 311 -27.01 -13.89 31.90
C LEU A 311 -27.70 -13.68 30.56
N LEU A 312 -29.02 -13.92 30.48
CA LEU A 312 -29.81 -13.66 29.28
C LEU A 312 -29.86 -12.16 28.93
N ASP A 313 -30.07 -11.31 29.94
CA ASP A 313 -30.07 -9.86 29.78
C ASP A 313 -28.71 -9.37 29.27
N LEU A 314 -27.61 -9.81 29.89
CA LEU A 314 -26.26 -9.43 29.45
C LEU A 314 -25.98 -9.94 28.04
N SER A 315 -26.34 -11.17 27.70
CA SER A 315 -26.18 -11.72 26.35
C SER A 315 -26.96 -10.93 25.29
N ARG A 316 -28.21 -10.49 25.59
CA ARG A 316 -29.01 -9.64 24.70
C ARG A 316 -28.41 -8.25 24.56
N LEU A 317 -27.87 -7.70 25.63
CA LEU A 317 -27.16 -6.43 25.62
C LEU A 317 -25.91 -6.50 24.75
N GLU A 318 -25.02 -7.46 24.99
CA GLU A 318 -23.78 -7.60 24.20
C GLU A 318 -24.02 -7.87 22.71
N SER A 319 -25.07 -8.66 22.36
CA SER A 319 -25.40 -8.97 20.97
C SER A 319 -26.08 -7.82 20.21
N GLY A 320 -26.45 -6.74 20.89
CA GLY A 320 -27.20 -5.65 20.27
C GLY A 320 -28.69 -5.96 20.03
N ALA A 321 -29.17 -7.10 20.49
CA ALA A 321 -30.53 -7.54 20.27
C ALA A 321 -31.58 -6.85 21.17
N LEU A 322 -31.14 -6.06 22.15
CA LEU A 322 -32.03 -5.29 23.00
C LEU A 322 -32.51 -4.03 22.22
N GLU A 323 -33.77 -3.97 21.89
CA GLU A 323 -34.45 -2.78 21.37
C GLU A 323 -34.92 -1.92 22.53
N LEU A 324 -34.50 -0.66 22.57
CA LEU A 324 -35.00 0.33 23.52
C LEU A 324 -36.36 0.86 23.04
N ARG A 325 -37.24 1.13 24.00
CA ARG A 325 -38.58 1.74 23.77
C ARG A 325 -38.67 3.06 24.51
N PRO A 326 -38.05 4.14 23.96
CA PRO A 326 -38.14 5.43 24.59
C PRO A 326 -39.57 5.98 24.56
N GLU A 327 -40.02 6.50 25.70
CA GLU A 327 -41.27 7.19 25.86
C GLU A 327 -41.13 8.34 26.85
N PRO A 328 -42.00 9.38 26.75
CA PRO A 328 -42.02 10.48 27.71
C PRO A 328 -42.32 9.95 29.13
N THR A 329 -41.34 10.11 30.04
CA THR A 329 -41.39 9.51 31.38
C THR A 329 -41.05 10.54 32.44
N ASP A 330 -41.87 10.67 33.50
CA ASP A 330 -41.46 11.36 34.74
C ASP A 330 -40.54 10.45 35.53
N VAL A 331 -39.24 10.73 35.43
CA VAL A 331 -38.17 9.95 36.09
C VAL A 331 -38.25 10.05 37.62
N GLY A 332 -38.82 11.16 38.13
CA GLY A 332 -39.08 11.34 39.55
C GLY A 332 -40.19 10.40 40.06
N GLN A 333 -41.24 10.24 39.28
CA GLN A 333 -42.32 9.32 39.60
C GLN A 333 -41.85 7.85 39.51
N LEU A 334 -41.10 7.53 38.43
CA LEU A 334 -40.48 6.20 38.26
C LEU A 334 -39.56 5.83 39.44
N ALA A 335 -38.74 6.77 39.90
CA ALA A 335 -37.88 6.56 41.07
C ALA A 335 -38.69 6.29 42.38
N ARG A 336 -39.86 6.96 42.54
CA ARG A 336 -40.79 6.70 43.67
C ARG A 336 -41.36 5.28 43.61
N GLU A 337 -41.82 4.85 42.46
CA GLU A 337 -42.39 3.52 42.23
C GLU A 337 -41.36 2.42 42.53
N VAL A 338 -40.13 2.53 41.92
CA VAL A 338 -39.07 1.56 42.18
C VAL A 338 -38.65 1.56 43.66
N ALA A 339 -38.49 2.74 44.30
CA ALA A 339 -38.13 2.79 45.69
C ALA A 339 -39.19 2.16 46.63
N ALA A 340 -40.48 2.26 46.29
CA ALA A 340 -41.57 1.62 47.00
C ALA A 340 -41.49 0.07 46.96
N GLU A 341 -41.02 -0.52 45.83
CA GLU A 341 -40.80 -1.96 45.70
C GLU A 341 -39.79 -2.47 46.74
N PHE A 342 -38.82 -1.64 47.12
CA PHE A 342 -37.75 -2.00 48.10
C PHE A 342 -38.14 -1.77 49.57
N THR A 343 -39.30 -1.18 49.87
CA THR A 343 -39.72 -0.89 51.25
C THR A 343 -39.75 -2.16 52.12
N PRO A 344 -40.31 -3.31 51.70
CA PRO A 344 -40.30 -4.51 52.51
C PRO A 344 -38.89 -5.11 52.74
N ALA A 345 -38.00 -4.99 51.72
CA ALA A 345 -36.62 -5.46 51.83
C ALA A 345 -35.82 -4.57 52.78
N ALA A 346 -35.97 -3.24 52.68
CA ALA A 346 -35.34 -2.30 53.56
C ALA A 346 -35.79 -2.47 55.04
N GLN A 347 -37.09 -2.72 55.30
CA GLN A 347 -37.60 -3.03 56.62
C GLN A 347 -36.99 -4.29 57.23
N ARG A 348 -36.88 -5.35 56.46
CA ARG A 348 -36.22 -6.60 56.90
C ARG A 348 -34.74 -6.40 57.21
N HIS A 349 -34.11 -5.43 56.61
CA HIS A 349 -32.70 -5.05 56.77
C HIS A 349 -32.54 -3.98 57.87
N ASP A 350 -33.60 -3.58 58.58
CA ASP A 350 -33.62 -2.46 59.52
C ASP A 350 -33.10 -1.11 58.91
N SER A 351 -33.32 -0.93 57.60
CA SER A 351 -32.88 0.18 56.82
C SER A 351 -34.06 1.00 56.28
N ALA A 352 -33.80 2.22 55.80
CA ALA A 352 -34.81 3.08 55.21
C ALA A 352 -34.38 3.60 53.82
N VAL A 353 -35.25 3.52 52.85
CA VAL A 353 -35.05 4.21 51.55
C VAL A 353 -35.60 5.64 51.64
N ARG A 354 -34.75 6.64 51.47
CA ARG A 354 -35.11 8.05 51.51
C ARG A 354 -35.11 8.64 50.08
N LEU A 355 -36.17 9.37 49.74
CA LEU A 355 -36.32 10.00 48.44
C LEU A 355 -36.03 11.51 48.58
N GLU A 356 -35.09 11.99 47.81
CA GLU A 356 -34.78 13.45 47.67
C GLU A 356 -35.04 13.79 46.18
N LEU A 357 -36.33 13.99 45.83
CA LEU A 357 -36.75 14.29 44.47
C LEU A 357 -37.19 15.79 44.42
N ALA A 358 -36.95 16.42 43.27
CA ALA A 358 -37.49 17.76 43.01
C ALA A 358 -39.00 17.74 43.09
N GLY A 359 -39.62 18.86 43.56
CA GLY A 359 -41.08 18.97 43.64
C GLY A 359 -41.78 19.05 42.29
N GLU A 360 -41.05 19.30 41.22
CA GLU A 360 -41.56 19.39 39.87
C GLU A 360 -41.27 18.06 39.11
N PRO A 361 -42.13 17.64 38.14
CA PRO A 361 -41.88 16.49 37.29
C PRO A 361 -40.56 16.65 36.52
N ILE A 362 -39.80 15.57 36.44
CA ILE A 362 -38.59 15.51 35.64
C ILE A 362 -38.89 14.66 34.41
N GLU A 363 -39.46 15.27 33.37
CA GLU A 363 -39.80 14.58 32.12
C GLU A 363 -38.52 14.29 31.30
N LEU A 364 -38.38 13.07 30.84
CA LEU A 364 -37.28 12.59 30.02
C LEU A 364 -37.82 11.60 28.99
N GLU A 365 -37.38 11.71 27.73
CA GLU A 365 -37.64 10.66 26.74
C GLU A 365 -36.64 9.51 26.96
N CYS A 366 -37.07 8.43 27.60
CA CYS A 366 -36.26 7.27 27.93
C CYS A 366 -37.10 5.99 27.96
N ASP A 367 -36.42 4.85 28.00
CA ASP A 367 -37.08 3.55 28.24
C ASP A 367 -37.28 3.38 29.76
N PRO A 368 -38.56 3.51 30.27
CA PRO A 368 -38.81 3.48 31.70
C PRO A 368 -38.51 2.13 32.33
N GLU A 369 -38.68 1.03 31.60
CA GLU A 369 -38.39 -0.31 32.09
C GLU A 369 -36.89 -0.49 32.33
N ARG A 370 -36.04 0.04 31.44
CA ARG A 370 -34.59 -0.05 31.58
C ARG A 370 -34.05 0.91 32.63
N VAL A 371 -34.57 2.11 32.74
CA VAL A 371 -34.23 3.03 33.84
C VAL A 371 -34.61 2.40 35.19
N ALA A 372 -35.82 1.84 35.30
CA ALA A 372 -36.25 1.14 36.51
C ALA A 372 -35.34 -0.08 36.82
N GLN A 373 -34.94 -0.84 35.81
CA GLN A 373 -34.00 -1.95 35.96
C GLN A 373 -32.65 -1.50 36.53
N VAL A 374 -32.08 -0.39 36.02
CA VAL A 374 -30.84 0.19 36.58
C VAL A 374 -31.06 0.60 38.04
N LEU A 375 -32.15 1.29 38.37
CA LEU A 375 -32.46 1.70 39.75
C LEU A 375 -32.63 0.50 40.69
N ARG A 376 -33.30 -0.55 40.25
CA ARG A 376 -33.46 -1.81 41.05
C ARG A 376 -32.09 -2.42 41.35
N ILE A 377 -31.19 -2.49 40.35
CA ILE A 377 -29.82 -3.01 40.52
C ILE A 377 -29.06 -2.17 41.54
N LEU A 378 -29.14 -0.84 41.43
CA LEU A 378 -28.41 0.07 42.34
C LEU A 378 -28.97 0.02 43.78
N LEU A 379 -30.30 -0.11 43.94
CA LEU A 379 -30.93 -0.22 45.25
C LEU A 379 -30.64 -1.59 45.89
N ASP A 380 -30.70 -2.68 45.13
CA ASP A 380 -30.34 -4.02 45.59
C ASP A 380 -28.87 -4.05 46.08
N ASN A 381 -27.98 -3.47 45.26
CA ASN A 381 -26.56 -3.36 45.63
C ASN A 381 -26.35 -2.52 46.91
N ALA A 382 -27.05 -1.39 47.03
CA ALA A 382 -26.97 -0.58 48.24
C ALA A 382 -27.42 -1.32 49.51
N LEU A 383 -28.53 -2.04 49.44
CA LEU A 383 -29.04 -2.79 50.61
C LEU A 383 -28.14 -3.99 50.97
N VAL A 384 -27.59 -4.68 49.98
CA VAL A 384 -26.70 -5.84 50.20
C VAL A 384 -25.37 -5.43 50.84
N HIS A 385 -24.81 -4.28 50.45
CA HIS A 385 -23.47 -3.85 50.87
C HIS A 385 -23.46 -2.82 52.02
N THR A 386 -24.63 -2.47 52.51
CA THR A 386 -24.75 -1.47 53.60
C THR A 386 -25.07 -2.21 54.91
N PRO A 387 -24.48 -1.81 56.05
CA PRO A 387 -24.87 -2.39 57.36
C PRO A 387 -26.32 -2.13 57.70
N ALA A 388 -26.95 -3.05 58.40
CA ALA A 388 -28.32 -2.88 58.94
C ALA A 388 -28.42 -1.57 59.76
N GLY A 389 -29.59 -0.96 59.80
CA GLY A 389 -29.84 0.26 60.54
C GLY A 389 -29.40 1.56 59.82
N THR A 390 -28.95 1.46 58.56
CA THR A 390 -28.55 2.62 57.77
C THR A 390 -29.65 3.08 56.80
N TRP A 391 -29.45 4.17 56.08
CA TRP A 391 -30.37 4.63 55.06
C TRP A 391 -29.72 4.61 53.67
N VAL A 392 -30.54 4.31 52.65
CA VAL A 392 -30.20 4.47 51.25
C VAL A 392 -31.00 5.63 50.71
N ARG A 393 -30.32 6.54 49.97
CA ARG A 393 -30.94 7.72 49.41
C ARG A 393 -31.01 7.60 47.89
N VAL A 394 -32.19 7.88 47.34
CA VAL A 394 -32.43 8.04 45.92
C VAL A 394 -32.72 9.51 45.62
N SER A 395 -32.00 10.11 44.70
CA SER A 395 -32.25 11.48 44.27
C SER A 395 -32.33 11.56 42.75
N ALA A 396 -33.14 12.48 42.26
CA ALA A 396 -33.26 12.81 40.83
C ALA A 396 -33.14 14.32 40.66
N THR A 397 -32.28 14.74 39.74
CA THR A 397 -32.06 16.18 39.48
C THR A 397 -31.88 16.38 37.96
N ARG A 398 -32.37 17.53 37.43
CA ARG A 398 -32.09 17.98 36.08
C ARG A 398 -31.08 19.11 36.10
N ARG A 399 -29.97 18.96 35.38
CA ARG A 399 -28.91 19.99 35.32
C ARG A 399 -28.25 19.99 33.96
N ASN A 400 -28.15 21.16 33.34
CA ASN A 400 -27.44 21.34 32.04
C ASN A 400 -27.93 20.41 30.92
N GLY A 401 -29.25 20.21 30.80
CA GLY A 401 -29.80 19.35 29.77
C GLY A 401 -29.63 17.84 30.03
N HIS A 402 -29.18 17.41 31.19
CA HIS A 402 -29.06 16.02 31.60
C HIS A 402 -29.91 15.74 32.85
N VAL A 403 -30.46 14.54 32.88
CA VAL A 403 -31.11 14.00 34.06
C VAL A 403 -30.13 13.12 34.79
N ARG A 404 -29.96 13.33 36.08
CA ARG A 404 -29.09 12.58 36.96
C ARG A 404 -29.92 11.91 38.04
N LEU A 405 -29.86 10.58 38.04
CA LEU A 405 -30.40 9.70 39.09
C LEU A 405 -29.24 9.21 39.96
N GLU A 406 -29.33 9.39 41.27
CA GLU A 406 -28.29 8.97 42.20
C GLU A 406 -28.87 8.03 43.26
N VAL A 407 -28.17 6.92 43.50
CA VAL A 407 -28.40 6.04 44.64
C VAL A 407 -27.17 6.15 45.54
N SER A 408 -27.37 6.60 46.79
CA SER A 408 -26.31 6.80 47.77
C SER A 408 -26.56 5.94 48.98
N ASP A 409 -25.56 5.24 49.47
CA ASP A 409 -25.57 4.47 50.69
C ASP A 409 -24.51 4.96 51.72
N ARG A 410 -24.62 4.48 52.92
CA ARG A 410 -23.66 4.70 54.03
C ARG A 410 -22.92 3.40 54.40
N GLY A 411 -22.56 2.61 53.41
CA GLY A 411 -21.81 1.41 53.56
C GLY A 411 -20.33 1.59 53.86
N LEU A 412 -19.60 0.51 53.88
CA LEU A 412 -18.16 0.48 54.12
C LEU A 412 -17.34 1.23 53.06
N GLY A 413 -17.96 1.54 51.93
CA GLY A 413 -17.30 2.09 50.74
C GLY A 413 -16.55 1.00 49.91
N ILE A 414 -16.10 1.41 48.75
CA ILE A 414 -15.39 0.53 47.80
C ILE A 414 -13.88 0.74 47.93
N ARG A 415 -13.12 -0.32 48.13
CA ARG A 415 -11.65 -0.24 48.18
C ARG A 415 -11.10 0.30 46.87
N ARG A 416 -10.10 1.19 46.89
CA ARG A 416 -9.51 1.82 45.73
C ARG A 416 -9.05 0.82 44.65
N GLN A 417 -8.49 -0.32 45.07
CA GLN A 417 -8.05 -1.38 44.16
C GLN A 417 -9.21 -2.05 43.40
N ASN A 418 -10.43 -2.04 43.95
CA ASN A 418 -11.60 -2.67 43.36
C ASN A 418 -12.36 -1.70 42.40
N MET A 419 -12.17 -0.39 42.55
CA MET A 419 -12.87 0.63 41.77
C MET A 419 -12.82 0.43 40.24
N PRO A 420 -11.69 0.04 39.62
CA PRO A 420 -11.64 -0.23 38.19
C PRO A 420 -12.48 -1.42 37.73
N HIS A 421 -12.73 -2.37 38.64
CA HIS A 421 -13.29 -3.69 38.32
C HIS A 421 -14.77 -3.86 38.69
N ILE A 422 -15.37 -2.93 39.46
CA ILE A 422 -16.75 -3.10 39.94
C ILE A 422 -17.83 -3.23 38.88
N PHE A 423 -17.54 -2.81 37.65
CA PHE A 423 -18.42 -2.93 36.49
C PHE A 423 -18.06 -4.14 35.60
N GLU A 424 -17.04 -4.93 35.95
CA GLU A 424 -16.72 -6.14 35.22
C GLU A 424 -17.70 -7.26 35.59
N PRO A 425 -18.18 -8.04 34.62
CA PRO A 425 -19.05 -9.18 34.91
C PRO A 425 -18.41 -10.16 35.91
N PHE A 426 -19.22 -10.66 36.82
CA PHE A 426 -18.82 -11.59 37.90
C PHE A 426 -17.85 -11.02 38.95
N PHE A 427 -17.63 -9.70 38.97
CA PHE A 427 -16.81 -9.11 40.01
C PHE A 427 -17.60 -8.97 41.31
N THR A 428 -17.10 -9.55 42.37
CA THR A 428 -17.60 -9.40 43.74
C THR A 428 -16.46 -9.01 44.67
N SER A 429 -16.68 -8.05 45.55
CA SER A 429 -15.70 -7.64 46.54
C SER A 429 -15.72 -8.52 47.83
N ASN A 430 -16.73 -9.34 47.99
CA ASN A 430 -16.91 -10.27 49.11
C ASN A 430 -17.50 -11.58 48.59
N GLU A 431 -16.84 -12.70 48.84
CA GLU A 431 -17.29 -14.04 48.46
C GLU A 431 -18.58 -14.48 49.19
N GLU A 432 -18.89 -13.87 50.32
CA GLU A 432 -20.13 -14.10 51.09
C GLU A 432 -21.33 -13.28 50.54
N ALA A 433 -21.12 -12.36 49.63
CA ALA A 433 -22.19 -11.52 49.08
C ALA A 433 -23.15 -12.36 48.22
N GLN A 434 -24.45 -12.21 48.45
CA GLN A 434 -25.54 -12.97 47.77
C GLN A 434 -25.78 -12.52 46.30
N GLY A 435 -24.76 -12.26 45.48
CA GLY A 435 -24.93 -11.82 44.10
C GLY A 435 -23.90 -12.46 43.18
N ALA A 436 -24.29 -12.73 41.93
CA ALA A 436 -23.41 -13.26 40.89
C ALA A 436 -22.43 -12.20 40.30
N GLY A 437 -22.45 -10.95 40.77
CA GLY A 437 -21.60 -9.88 40.29
C GLY A 437 -21.94 -9.41 38.86
N LEU A 438 -23.15 -9.65 38.34
CA LEU A 438 -23.60 -9.25 37.01
C LEU A 438 -24.35 -7.94 37.03
N GLY A 439 -25.02 -7.57 38.12
CA GLY A 439 -25.93 -6.43 38.17
C GLY A 439 -25.29 -5.11 37.74
N LEU A 440 -24.13 -4.74 38.32
CA LEU A 440 -23.47 -3.46 37.93
C LEU A 440 -22.96 -3.46 36.50
N ALA A 441 -22.54 -4.60 35.96
CA ALA A 441 -22.19 -4.73 34.53
C ALA A 441 -23.40 -4.48 33.63
N ILE A 442 -24.56 -5.09 33.96
CA ILE A 442 -25.82 -4.87 33.26
C ILE A 442 -26.28 -3.41 33.37
N ALA A 443 -26.19 -2.82 34.55
CA ALA A 443 -26.58 -1.43 34.77
C ALA A 443 -25.73 -0.44 33.93
N ARG A 444 -24.43 -0.71 33.82
CA ARG A 444 -23.53 0.08 32.98
C ARG A 444 -23.86 -0.06 31.49
N GLU A 445 -24.02 -1.27 31.01
CA GLU A 445 -24.35 -1.54 29.61
C GLU A 445 -25.71 -0.92 29.23
N LEU A 446 -26.73 -1.00 30.10
CA LEU A 446 -28.01 -0.32 29.92
C LEU A 446 -27.86 1.19 29.85
N ALA A 447 -27.05 1.79 30.73
CA ALA A 447 -26.78 3.23 30.70
C ALA A 447 -26.13 3.64 29.37
N GLU A 448 -25.11 2.92 28.92
CA GLU A 448 -24.41 3.18 27.65
C GLU A 448 -25.34 3.02 26.45
N ARG A 449 -26.24 2.03 26.44
CA ARG A 449 -27.27 1.85 25.41
C ARG A 449 -28.27 2.99 25.34
N MET A 450 -28.63 3.56 26.49
CA MET A 450 -29.47 4.75 26.58
C MET A 450 -28.70 6.05 26.33
N GLN A 451 -27.47 5.97 25.74
CA GLN A 451 -26.60 7.12 25.48
C GLN A 451 -26.23 7.92 26.75
N GLY A 452 -26.39 7.29 27.91
CA GLY A 452 -26.06 7.83 29.21
C GLY A 452 -24.74 7.28 29.75
N GLN A 453 -24.48 7.55 31.01
CA GLN A 453 -23.29 7.08 31.72
C GLN A 453 -23.63 6.68 33.14
N LEU A 454 -23.11 5.54 33.58
CA LEU A 454 -23.15 5.13 35.00
C LEU A 454 -21.75 5.37 35.61
N THR A 455 -21.71 6.18 36.66
CA THR A 455 -20.49 6.51 37.39
C THR A 455 -20.62 6.20 38.86
N VAL A 456 -19.50 6.07 39.58
CA VAL A 456 -19.46 5.82 41.01
C VAL A 456 -18.50 6.76 41.70
N ARG A 457 -18.87 7.23 42.88
CA ARG A 457 -17.99 7.90 43.83
C ARG A 457 -18.09 7.17 45.15
N SER A 458 -16.97 6.75 45.70
CA SER A 458 -16.97 5.99 46.95
C SER A 458 -15.81 6.46 47.86
N ALA A 459 -16.15 6.56 49.11
CA ALA A 459 -15.23 6.81 50.23
C ALA A 459 -15.68 5.94 51.40
N PRO A 460 -14.83 5.67 52.39
CA PRO A 460 -15.26 4.98 53.60
C PRO A 460 -16.48 5.69 54.24
N GLY A 461 -17.56 4.96 54.43
CA GLY A 461 -18.82 5.45 54.97
C GLY A 461 -19.79 6.08 53.97
N SER A 462 -19.48 6.05 52.66
CA SER A 462 -20.40 6.57 51.62
C SER A 462 -20.05 6.08 50.25
N THR A 463 -21.06 5.47 49.54
CA THR A 463 -20.97 5.18 48.12
C THR A 463 -22.13 5.84 47.40
N THR A 464 -21.88 6.45 46.22
CA THR A 464 -22.90 7.03 45.39
C THR A 464 -22.70 6.55 43.95
N PHE A 465 -23.70 5.87 43.42
CA PHE A 465 -23.80 5.57 42.01
C PHE A 465 -24.66 6.63 41.34
N SER A 466 -24.24 7.13 40.18
CA SER A 466 -24.93 8.18 39.42
C SER A 466 -25.18 7.69 38.00
N LEU A 467 -26.44 7.54 37.61
CA LEU A 467 -26.90 7.35 36.24
C LEU A 467 -27.17 8.74 35.65
N VAL A 468 -26.48 9.09 34.59
CA VAL A 468 -26.65 10.35 33.87
C VAL A 468 -27.21 10.04 32.48
N LEU A 469 -28.38 10.58 32.17
CA LEU A 469 -29.04 10.41 30.88
C LEU A 469 -29.13 11.75 30.15
N PRO A 470 -28.97 11.78 28.81
CA PRO A 470 -29.21 12.99 28.01
C PRO A 470 -30.69 13.38 28.12
N GLY A 471 -30.96 14.70 28.24
CA GLY A 471 -32.31 15.22 28.38
C GLY A 471 -32.87 15.87 27.12
#